data_3fbaec1325fa0b08ee59a7bb64539cbf
#
_entry.id   3fbaec1325fa0b08ee59a7bb64539cbf
#
_cell.length_a   1.000
_cell.length_b   1.000
_cell.length_c   1.000
_cell.angle_alpha   90.00
_cell.angle_beta   90.00
_cell.angle_gamma   90.00
#
_symmetry.space_group_name_H-M   'P 1'
#
loop_
_entity.id
_entity.type
_entity.pdbx_description
1 polymer ?
#
loop_
_entity_poly.entity_id
_entity_poly.type
_entity_poly.pdbx_seq_one_letter_code
_entity_poly.pdbx_strand_id
1 'polypeptide(L)'
;MTVMSQAQSRALREEFYAAWTTRASDQGPSAGRYDNSAVLAAILKLRHEAAQLLGFASYAEFSLATKMAPDVSTVLAFLTRLAGHYLPAARKELAELEARAGHPLAAWDVAYYAERLREEKFAVSEEALRPYFPLPRVLSGLMAVAGRLYGLRFEERKNLSLWHEDVRYFDVLTADGIQGGFYADLYAREHKRGGAWMGELASRMRVAGQSSRPVAHLVCNFAPPARGRPALLTHGDVVTLFHEFGHTLHHLLTRVDYPSLAGVNGVPWDAIELPSQLMEQWAWHADVLPLVSGHVETGAPLPQEELKRLIASRSFHAGLAAVRQLEFALFDFRVHAEYQPARGPDLERILAEVREQVAVIRPPAYNRFAHSFQHVFAGGYAAGYYSYKWAEVLAADAFAAFQESGVFDAATARRFLDEILSRGGSRDQMEAFVAFRGRAPEVDALLARDGLAA
;
A
#
# COMPACT_ATOMS: atom_id res chain seq x y z
N MET A 1 1.46 -15.37 -7.72
CA MET A 1 2.55 -15.69 -6.73
C MET A 1 2.42 -17.06 -6.09
N THR A 2 1.28 -17.73 -6.21
CA THR A 2 1.02 -19.08 -5.63
C THR A 2 2.11 -20.13 -5.98
N VAL A 3 2.65 -20.11 -7.21
CA VAL A 3 3.75 -21.03 -7.60
C VAL A 3 4.96 -20.84 -6.69
N MET A 4 5.34 -19.59 -6.37
CA MET A 4 6.52 -19.29 -5.56
C MET A 4 6.38 -19.76 -4.11
N SER A 5 5.20 -19.69 -3.53
CA SER A 5 4.95 -20.06 -2.12
C SER A 5 4.51 -21.52 -1.95
N GLN A 6 3.91 -22.15 -2.98
CA GLN A 6 3.26 -23.46 -2.83
C GLN A 6 3.92 -24.59 -3.61
N ALA A 7 4.61 -24.30 -4.73
CA ALA A 7 5.19 -25.37 -5.55
C ALA A 7 6.37 -26.07 -4.84
N GLN A 8 6.27 -27.38 -4.64
CA GLN A 8 7.34 -28.19 -4.05
C GLN A 8 8.59 -28.27 -4.95
N SER A 9 8.38 -28.31 -6.28
CA SER A 9 9.47 -28.35 -7.25
C SER A 9 10.29 -27.07 -7.23
N ARG A 10 11.54 -27.14 -6.78
CA ARG A 10 12.48 -26.01 -6.78
C ARG A 10 12.76 -25.54 -8.21
N ALA A 11 12.91 -26.46 -9.16
CA ALA A 11 13.14 -26.13 -10.57
C ALA A 11 11.96 -25.32 -11.16
N LEU A 12 10.71 -25.67 -10.83
CA LEU A 12 9.53 -24.92 -11.27
C LEU A 12 9.54 -23.50 -10.68
N ARG A 13 9.92 -23.33 -9.40
CA ARG A 13 10.02 -22.01 -8.79
C ARG A 13 11.11 -21.16 -9.46
N GLU A 14 12.26 -21.76 -9.77
CA GLU A 14 13.37 -21.10 -10.48
C GLU A 14 12.95 -20.66 -11.89
N GLU A 15 12.33 -21.53 -12.66
CA GLU A 15 11.80 -21.23 -14.00
C GLU A 15 10.78 -20.09 -13.95
N PHE A 16 9.83 -20.17 -13.02
CA PHE A 16 8.82 -19.12 -12.83
C PHE A 16 9.47 -17.79 -12.41
N TYR A 17 10.44 -17.83 -11.49
CA TYR A 17 11.18 -16.66 -11.04
C TYR A 17 11.90 -16.00 -12.20
N ALA A 18 12.64 -16.78 -12.99
CA ALA A 18 13.36 -16.28 -14.16
C ALA A 18 12.39 -15.63 -15.16
N ALA A 19 11.31 -16.33 -15.54
CA ALA A 19 10.31 -15.78 -16.45
C ALA A 19 9.66 -14.50 -15.92
N TRP A 20 9.39 -14.42 -14.60
CA TRP A 20 8.76 -13.26 -13.98
C TRP A 20 9.70 -12.05 -13.89
N THR A 21 10.97 -12.26 -13.49
CA THR A 21 11.90 -11.17 -13.22
C THR A 21 12.63 -10.63 -14.45
N THR A 22 12.48 -11.32 -15.58
CA THR A 22 13.04 -10.91 -16.87
C THR A 22 12.02 -10.35 -17.85
N ARG A 23 10.78 -10.14 -17.41
CA ARG A 23 9.72 -9.59 -18.27
C ARG A 23 10.09 -8.23 -18.83
N ALA A 24 9.73 -8.02 -20.08
CA ALA A 24 9.92 -6.77 -20.80
C ALA A 24 11.38 -6.31 -20.84
N SER A 25 12.32 -7.26 -21.02
CA SER A 25 13.76 -6.97 -21.01
C SER A 25 14.53 -7.74 -22.09
N ASP A 26 15.85 -7.55 -22.06
CA ASP A 26 16.85 -8.25 -22.86
C ASP A 26 17.12 -9.69 -22.43
N GLN A 27 16.50 -10.13 -21.33
CA GLN A 27 16.76 -11.43 -20.69
C GLN A 27 15.54 -12.34 -20.69
N GLY A 28 15.78 -13.64 -20.44
CA GLY A 28 14.75 -14.65 -20.18
C GLY A 28 14.00 -15.16 -21.42
N PRO A 29 12.89 -15.89 -21.23
CA PRO A 29 12.18 -16.60 -22.31
C PRO A 29 11.61 -15.71 -23.40
N SER A 30 11.39 -14.41 -23.10
CA SER A 30 10.86 -13.43 -24.05
C SER A 30 11.88 -12.33 -24.36
N ALA A 31 13.18 -12.62 -24.20
CA ALA A 31 14.27 -11.67 -24.40
C ALA A 31 14.12 -10.89 -25.72
N GLY A 32 14.19 -9.56 -25.67
CA GLY A 32 14.12 -8.67 -26.81
C GLY A 32 12.74 -8.51 -27.47
N ARG A 33 11.74 -9.34 -27.11
CA ARG A 33 10.41 -9.25 -27.76
C ARG A 33 9.62 -8.01 -27.34
N TYR A 34 9.73 -7.61 -26.08
CA TYR A 34 9.06 -6.44 -25.50
C TYR A 34 10.03 -5.68 -24.59
N ASP A 35 11.26 -5.48 -25.07
CA ASP A 35 12.34 -4.91 -24.28
C ASP A 35 12.12 -3.41 -24.03
N ASN A 36 11.97 -3.05 -22.77
CA ASN A 36 11.77 -1.67 -22.32
C ASN A 36 13.09 -0.90 -22.12
N SER A 37 14.28 -1.48 -22.39
CA SER A 37 15.56 -0.81 -22.13
C SER A 37 15.65 0.58 -22.77
N ALA A 38 15.31 0.68 -24.08
CA ALA A 38 15.30 1.95 -24.79
C ALA A 38 14.22 2.93 -24.26
N VAL A 39 13.07 2.41 -23.85
CA VAL A 39 11.97 3.21 -23.27
C VAL A 39 12.37 3.79 -21.92
N LEU A 40 12.99 2.98 -21.04
CA LEU A 40 13.47 3.44 -19.76
C LEU A 40 14.55 4.52 -19.90
N ALA A 41 15.47 4.33 -20.83
CA ALA A 41 16.51 5.32 -21.13
C ALA A 41 15.88 6.65 -21.61
N ALA A 42 14.90 6.58 -22.51
CA ALA A 42 14.19 7.75 -23.01
C ALA A 42 13.39 8.47 -21.90
N ILE A 43 12.71 7.72 -21.02
CA ILE A 43 11.96 8.26 -19.90
C ILE A 43 12.88 9.03 -18.95
N LEU A 44 14.00 8.45 -18.52
CA LEU A 44 14.93 9.12 -17.60
C LEU A 44 15.56 10.37 -18.22
N LYS A 45 15.92 10.28 -19.50
CA LYS A 45 16.42 11.45 -20.26
C LYS A 45 15.38 12.59 -20.27
N LEU A 46 14.14 12.29 -20.68
CA LEU A 46 13.08 13.30 -20.76
C LEU A 46 12.71 13.88 -19.39
N ARG A 47 12.69 13.07 -18.35
CA ARG A 47 12.49 13.54 -16.97
C ARG A 47 13.59 14.50 -16.54
N HIS A 48 14.85 14.17 -16.82
CA HIS A 48 15.96 15.05 -16.53
C HIS A 48 15.84 16.38 -17.33
N GLU A 49 15.57 16.32 -18.62
CA GLU A 49 15.38 17.51 -19.45
C GLU A 49 14.23 18.38 -18.94
N ALA A 50 13.10 17.78 -18.53
CA ALA A 50 11.99 18.51 -17.95
C ALA A 50 12.37 19.20 -16.63
N ALA A 51 13.13 18.53 -15.77
CA ALA A 51 13.63 19.15 -14.53
C ALA A 51 14.55 20.32 -14.80
N GLN A 52 15.50 20.19 -15.75
CA GLN A 52 16.40 21.27 -16.16
C GLN A 52 15.65 22.47 -16.74
N LEU A 53 14.63 22.25 -17.58
CA LEU A 53 13.79 23.32 -18.13
C LEU A 53 13.06 24.12 -17.03
N LEU A 54 12.74 23.47 -15.92
CA LEU A 54 12.08 24.08 -14.77
C LEU A 54 13.05 24.62 -13.72
N GLY A 55 14.37 24.55 -13.95
CA GLY A 55 15.41 25.10 -13.07
C GLY A 55 15.84 24.18 -11.93
N PHE A 56 15.48 22.90 -11.94
CA PHE A 56 15.90 21.92 -10.93
C PHE A 56 17.16 21.17 -11.40
N ALA A 57 18.06 20.85 -10.47
CA ALA A 57 19.29 20.12 -10.79
C ALA A 57 19.04 18.64 -11.14
N SER A 58 17.97 18.05 -10.63
CA SER A 58 17.58 16.67 -10.91
C SER A 58 16.06 16.49 -10.95
N TYR A 59 15.61 15.38 -11.54
CA TYR A 59 14.18 15.03 -11.49
C TYR A 59 13.72 14.72 -10.05
N ALA A 60 14.61 14.24 -9.18
CA ALA A 60 14.29 14.02 -7.78
C ALA A 60 13.97 15.35 -7.06
N GLU A 61 14.75 16.41 -7.29
CA GLU A 61 14.45 17.75 -6.77
C GLU A 61 13.12 18.28 -7.31
N PHE A 62 12.89 18.17 -8.62
CA PHE A 62 11.61 18.56 -9.23
C PHE A 62 10.44 17.80 -8.60
N SER A 63 10.60 16.50 -8.40
CA SER A 63 9.58 15.64 -7.77
C SER A 63 9.28 16.08 -6.34
N LEU A 64 10.28 16.52 -5.57
CA LEU A 64 10.14 16.98 -4.18
C LEU A 64 9.48 18.36 -4.06
N ALA A 65 9.50 19.19 -5.08
CA ALA A 65 8.93 20.54 -5.03
C ALA A 65 7.46 20.61 -4.58
N THR A 66 6.73 19.49 -4.68
CA THR A 66 5.31 19.37 -4.28
C THR A 66 5.08 18.28 -3.22
N LYS A 67 6.11 17.93 -2.45
CA LYS A 67 6.07 16.87 -1.43
C LYS A 67 6.38 17.41 -0.05
N MET A 68 6.13 16.61 1.00
CA MET A 68 6.45 16.94 2.39
C MET A 68 7.97 16.92 2.64
N ALA A 69 8.68 15.97 2.02
CA ALA A 69 10.13 15.85 2.18
C ALA A 69 10.82 17.07 1.57
N PRO A 70 11.67 17.79 2.33
CA PRO A 70 12.17 19.09 1.92
C PRO A 70 13.25 19.02 0.84
N ASP A 71 14.06 17.96 0.81
CA ASP A 71 15.19 17.84 -0.10
C ASP A 71 15.64 16.38 -0.31
N VAL A 72 16.51 16.18 -1.30
CA VAL A 72 17.07 14.87 -1.70
C VAL A 72 17.84 14.22 -0.55
N SER A 73 18.62 15.00 0.21
CA SER A 73 19.45 14.50 1.30
C SER A 73 18.59 13.94 2.45
N THR A 74 17.47 14.57 2.75
CA THR A 74 16.51 14.14 3.76
C THR A 74 15.89 12.80 3.40
N VAL A 75 15.47 12.60 2.14
CA VAL A 75 14.91 11.32 1.70
C VAL A 75 15.93 10.19 1.77
N LEU A 76 17.15 10.42 1.27
CA LEU A 76 18.23 9.41 1.33
C LEU A 76 18.62 9.06 2.76
N ALA A 77 18.75 10.07 3.64
CA ALA A 77 19.03 9.86 5.06
C ALA A 77 17.91 9.06 5.76
N PHE A 78 16.65 9.37 5.46
CA PHE A 78 15.48 8.66 5.97
C PHE A 78 15.51 7.18 5.57
N LEU A 79 15.68 6.87 4.28
CA LEU A 79 15.73 5.51 3.77
C LEU A 79 16.92 4.72 4.34
N THR A 80 18.09 5.37 4.45
CA THR A 80 19.30 4.76 5.02
C THR A 80 19.13 4.47 6.52
N ARG A 81 18.52 5.38 7.27
CA ARG A 81 18.20 5.17 8.69
C ARG A 81 17.24 4.00 8.88
N LEU A 82 16.17 3.92 8.10
CA LEU A 82 15.28 2.77 8.13
C LEU A 82 16.00 1.47 7.81
N ALA A 83 16.87 1.46 6.79
CA ALA A 83 17.68 0.28 6.47
C ALA A 83 18.52 -0.17 7.66
N GLY A 84 19.11 0.76 8.42
CA GLY A 84 19.86 0.46 9.64
C GLY A 84 19.05 -0.28 10.70
N HIS A 85 17.75 0.04 10.85
CA HIS A 85 16.87 -0.66 11.78
C HIS A 85 16.41 -2.03 11.27
N TYR A 86 16.09 -2.16 9.98
CA TYR A 86 15.52 -3.39 9.43
C TYR A 86 16.53 -4.45 9.01
N LEU A 87 17.75 -4.08 8.60
CA LEU A 87 18.76 -5.03 8.12
C LEU A 87 19.16 -6.11 9.14
N PRO A 88 19.37 -5.81 10.45
CA PRO A 88 19.67 -6.83 11.42
C PRO A 88 18.54 -7.87 11.54
N ALA A 89 17.28 -7.43 11.56
CA ALA A 89 16.12 -8.30 11.60
C ALA A 89 16.01 -9.15 10.31
N ALA A 90 16.15 -8.54 9.14
CA ALA A 90 16.11 -9.25 7.86
C ALA A 90 17.18 -10.33 7.75
N ARG A 91 18.40 -10.08 8.26
CA ARG A 91 19.48 -11.08 8.30
C ARG A 91 19.15 -12.24 9.24
N LYS A 92 18.57 -11.96 10.41
CA LYS A 92 18.10 -12.98 11.36
C LYS A 92 16.99 -13.83 10.75
N GLU A 93 16.02 -13.20 10.13
CA GLU A 93 14.89 -13.85 9.46
C GLU A 93 15.37 -14.74 8.30
N LEU A 94 16.33 -14.27 7.47
CA LEU A 94 16.93 -15.07 6.41
C LEU A 94 17.67 -16.29 6.99
N ALA A 95 18.49 -16.09 8.03
CA ALA A 95 19.20 -17.19 8.67
C ALA A 95 18.26 -18.27 9.23
N GLU A 96 17.10 -17.87 9.75
CA GLU A 96 16.07 -18.79 10.20
C GLU A 96 15.45 -19.59 9.03
N LEU A 97 15.18 -18.93 7.89
CA LEU A 97 14.72 -19.62 6.69
C LEU A 97 15.76 -20.62 6.14
N GLU A 98 17.03 -20.24 6.13
CA GLU A 98 18.13 -21.11 5.70
C GLU A 98 18.32 -22.30 6.64
N ALA A 99 18.22 -22.08 7.94
CA ALA A 99 18.22 -23.17 8.92
C ALA A 99 17.07 -24.16 8.69
N ARG A 100 15.89 -23.64 8.37
CA ARG A 100 14.70 -24.47 8.03
C ARG A 100 14.90 -25.24 6.72
N ALA A 101 15.56 -24.64 5.74
CA ALA A 101 15.84 -25.23 4.43
C ALA A 101 16.97 -26.26 4.48
N GLY A 102 17.91 -26.11 5.42
CA GLY A 102 19.14 -26.90 5.50
C GLY A 102 20.20 -26.52 4.43
N HIS A 103 20.02 -25.41 3.74
CA HIS A 103 20.95 -24.90 2.74
C HIS A 103 20.76 -23.38 2.52
N PRO A 104 21.76 -22.66 1.96
CA PRO A 104 21.61 -21.28 1.55
C PRO A 104 20.45 -21.11 0.54
N LEU A 105 19.66 -20.04 0.71
CA LEU A 105 18.50 -19.79 -0.13
C LEU A 105 18.83 -18.95 -1.35
N ALA A 106 18.31 -19.37 -2.50
CA ALA A 106 18.21 -18.51 -3.67
C ALA A 106 16.93 -17.68 -3.61
N ALA A 107 16.86 -16.63 -4.43
CA ALA A 107 15.72 -15.71 -4.45
C ALA A 107 14.37 -16.40 -4.71
N TRP A 108 14.34 -17.50 -5.44
CA TRP A 108 13.13 -18.31 -5.72
C TRP A 108 12.75 -19.27 -4.60
N ASP A 109 13.58 -19.42 -3.57
CA ASP A 109 13.31 -20.30 -2.43
C ASP A 109 12.60 -19.57 -1.28
N VAL A 110 12.83 -18.26 -1.15
CA VAL A 110 12.40 -17.45 0.00
C VAL A 110 10.91 -17.55 0.29
N ALA A 111 10.08 -17.32 -0.72
CA ALA A 111 8.63 -17.33 -0.54
C ALA A 111 8.09 -18.72 -0.12
N TYR A 112 8.73 -19.78 -0.62
CA TYR A 112 8.36 -21.16 -0.27
C TYR A 112 8.65 -21.49 1.19
N TYR A 113 9.88 -21.22 1.63
CA TYR A 113 10.29 -21.50 3.01
C TYR A 113 9.64 -20.54 4.01
N ALA A 114 9.40 -19.29 3.61
CA ALA A 114 8.66 -18.33 4.43
C ALA A 114 7.22 -18.83 4.72
N GLU A 115 6.51 -19.34 3.72
CA GLU A 115 5.16 -19.88 3.91
C GLU A 115 5.18 -21.10 4.83
N ARG A 116 6.11 -22.03 4.63
CA ARG A 116 6.24 -23.22 5.50
C ARG A 116 6.57 -22.84 6.96
N LEU A 117 7.47 -21.89 7.15
CA LEU A 117 7.81 -21.43 8.49
C LEU A 117 6.65 -20.67 9.16
N ARG A 118 5.87 -19.91 8.39
CA ARG A 118 4.65 -19.25 8.87
C ARG A 118 3.61 -20.26 9.33
N GLU A 119 3.36 -21.29 8.53
CA GLU A 119 2.45 -22.39 8.90
C GLU A 119 2.92 -23.11 10.17
N GLU A 120 4.22 -23.37 10.30
CA GLU A 120 4.78 -24.05 11.49
C GLU A 120 4.70 -23.18 12.74
N LYS A 121 5.04 -21.89 12.66
CA LYS A 121 5.09 -21.00 13.82
C LYS A 121 3.72 -20.57 14.33
N PHE A 122 2.83 -20.27 13.40
CA PHE A 122 1.54 -19.65 13.77
C PHE A 122 0.36 -20.60 13.56
N ALA A 123 0.54 -21.72 12.87
CA ALA A 123 -0.53 -22.63 12.44
C ALA A 123 -1.67 -21.88 11.71
N VAL A 124 -1.35 -20.76 11.02
CA VAL A 124 -2.29 -19.95 10.26
C VAL A 124 -2.13 -20.26 8.78
N SER A 125 -3.20 -20.72 8.17
CA SER A 125 -3.32 -20.87 6.72
C SER A 125 -4.31 -19.83 6.19
N GLU A 126 -3.91 -19.04 5.20
CA GLU A 126 -4.84 -18.11 4.54
C GLU A 126 -6.07 -18.81 4.00
N GLU A 127 -5.90 -20.00 3.42
CA GLU A 127 -7.01 -20.81 2.88
C GLU A 127 -7.97 -21.28 3.99
N ALA A 128 -7.46 -21.63 5.17
CA ALA A 128 -8.29 -22.01 6.32
C ALA A 128 -9.07 -20.83 6.90
N LEU A 129 -8.55 -19.61 6.78
CA LEU A 129 -9.20 -18.39 7.24
C LEU A 129 -10.22 -17.81 6.25
N ARG A 130 -10.09 -18.06 4.94
CA ARG A 130 -11.00 -17.52 3.92
C ARG A 130 -12.49 -17.71 4.22
N PRO A 131 -12.97 -18.86 4.72
CA PRO A 131 -14.39 -19.04 5.06
C PRO A 131 -14.93 -18.04 6.10
N TYR A 132 -14.05 -17.42 6.87
CA TYR A 132 -14.43 -16.42 7.86
C TYR A 132 -14.48 -14.99 7.33
N PHE A 133 -14.01 -14.74 6.09
CA PHE A 133 -14.01 -13.40 5.48
C PHE A 133 -14.87 -13.34 4.20
N PRO A 134 -16.18 -13.65 4.28
CA PRO A 134 -17.07 -13.43 3.14
C PRO A 134 -17.21 -11.93 2.89
N LEU A 135 -17.03 -11.47 1.65
CA LEU A 135 -17.00 -10.04 1.28
C LEU A 135 -18.20 -9.23 1.82
N PRO A 136 -19.46 -9.73 1.80
CA PRO A 136 -20.57 -8.97 2.38
C PRO A 136 -20.39 -8.67 3.86
N ARG A 137 -19.84 -9.60 4.63
CA ARG A 137 -19.55 -9.43 6.05
C ARG A 137 -18.41 -8.44 6.27
N VAL A 138 -17.31 -8.58 5.49
CA VAL A 138 -16.16 -7.68 5.54
C VAL A 138 -16.58 -6.24 5.25
N LEU A 139 -17.36 -6.04 4.18
CA LEU A 139 -17.83 -4.71 3.79
C LEU A 139 -18.74 -4.08 4.85
N SER A 140 -19.66 -4.86 5.42
CA SER A 140 -20.51 -4.40 6.52
C SER A 140 -19.71 -4.02 7.76
N GLY A 141 -18.70 -4.83 8.12
CA GLY A 141 -17.81 -4.55 9.24
C GLY A 141 -16.93 -3.32 9.02
N LEU A 142 -16.39 -3.12 7.82
CA LEU A 142 -15.65 -1.93 7.41
C LEU A 142 -16.50 -0.66 7.57
N MET A 143 -17.73 -0.70 7.08
CA MET A 143 -18.70 0.41 7.23
C MET A 143 -19.04 0.68 8.70
N ALA A 144 -19.15 -0.37 9.51
CA ALA A 144 -19.38 -0.23 10.95
C ALA A 144 -18.17 0.42 11.67
N VAL A 145 -16.93 0.10 11.26
CA VAL A 145 -15.71 0.76 11.76
C VAL A 145 -15.76 2.26 11.44
N ALA A 146 -16.00 2.63 10.18
CA ALA A 146 -16.11 4.04 9.78
C ALA A 146 -17.28 4.76 10.48
N GLY A 147 -18.40 4.06 10.70
CA GLY A 147 -19.53 4.57 11.47
C GLY A 147 -19.16 4.91 12.90
N ARG A 148 -18.39 4.03 13.58
CA ARG A 148 -17.91 4.27 14.95
C ARG A 148 -16.90 5.40 15.04
N LEU A 149 -15.99 5.50 14.07
CA LEU A 149 -14.94 6.53 14.05
C LEU A 149 -15.49 7.91 13.71
N TYR A 150 -16.34 8.01 12.70
CA TYR A 150 -16.71 9.30 12.11
C TYR A 150 -18.21 9.59 12.10
N GLY A 151 -19.03 8.75 12.73
CA GLY A 151 -20.49 8.93 12.77
C GLY A 151 -21.17 8.74 11.41
N LEU A 152 -20.57 7.95 10.52
CA LEU A 152 -21.08 7.73 9.17
C LEU A 152 -22.14 6.63 9.12
N ARG A 153 -23.07 6.78 8.19
CA ARG A 153 -24.01 5.75 7.76
C ARG A 153 -23.86 5.54 6.26
N PHE A 154 -24.10 4.32 5.81
CA PHE A 154 -23.94 3.91 4.41
C PHE A 154 -25.25 3.32 3.93
N GLU A 155 -25.78 3.85 2.82
CA GLU A 155 -27.04 3.39 2.23
C GLU A 155 -26.78 2.97 0.77
N GLU A 156 -27.01 1.69 0.48
CA GLU A 156 -26.89 1.20 -0.89
C GLU A 156 -28.02 1.73 -1.75
N ARG A 157 -27.66 2.44 -2.81
CA ARG A 157 -28.61 2.93 -3.79
C ARG A 157 -28.83 1.88 -4.88
N LYS A 158 -30.02 1.32 -4.91
CA LYS A 158 -30.48 0.36 -5.92
C LYS A 158 -31.02 1.07 -7.15
N ASN A 159 -31.16 0.33 -8.26
CA ASN A 159 -31.75 0.81 -9.52
C ASN A 159 -30.97 1.94 -10.21
N LEU A 160 -29.64 1.96 -10.07
CA LEU A 160 -28.76 2.78 -10.88
C LEU A 160 -28.33 2.03 -12.15
N SER A 161 -28.16 2.77 -13.25
CA SER A 161 -27.46 2.23 -14.42
C SER A 161 -25.98 2.21 -14.13
N LEU A 162 -25.40 1.02 -14.02
CA LEU A 162 -24.00 0.79 -13.69
C LEU A 162 -23.29 0.14 -14.89
N TRP A 163 -21.97 0.27 -14.99
CA TRP A 163 -21.18 -0.30 -16.10
C TRP A 163 -20.96 -1.81 -16.00
N HIS A 164 -21.28 -2.41 -14.83
CA HIS A 164 -21.23 -3.86 -14.62
C HIS A 164 -22.21 -4.26 -13.51
N GLU A 165 -22.79 -5.44 -13.60
CA GLU A 165 -23.79 -5.95 -12.64
C GLU A 165 -23.27 -6.14 -11.21
N ASP A 166 -21.98 -6.39 -11.05
CA ASP A 166 -21.32 -6.56 -9.75
C ASP A 166 -20.94 -5.23 -9.07
N VAL A 167 -21.04 -4.11 -9.79
CA VAL A 167 -20.75 -2.80 -9.22
C VAL A 167 -21.88 -2.36 -8.33
N ARG A 168 -21.57 -1.80 -7.17
CA ARG A 168 -22.53 -1.28 -6.21
C ARG A 168 -22.24 0.20 -5.94
N TYR A 169 -23.27 0.95 -5.61
CA TYR A 169 -23.12 2.36 -5.20
C TYR A 169 -23.67 2.58 -3.80
N PHE A 170 -22.92 3.33 -2.99
CA PHE A 170 -23.30 3.67 -1.63
C PHE A 170 -23.33 5.19 -1.45
N ASP A 171 -24.44 5.71 -0.95
CA ASP A 171 -24.47 7.05 -0.36
C ASP A 171 -23.81 6.99 1.02
N VAL A 172 -23.02 8.01 1.33
CA VAL A 172 -22.37 8.21 2.63
C VAL A 172 -23.03 9.38 3.33
N LEU A 173 -23.59 9.10 4.51
CA LEU A 173 -24.40 10.07 5.25
C LEU A 173 -23.71 10.43 6.57
N THR A 174 -23.81 11.71 6.92
CA THR A 174 -23.54 12.24 8.26
C THR A 174 -24.86 12.61 8.95
N ALA A 175 -24.79 13.19 10.15
CA ALA A 175 -25.98 13.77 10.80
C ALA A 175 -26.64 14.88 9.95
N ASP A 176 -25.86 15.58 9.13
CA ASP A 176 -26.31 16.69 8.28
C ASP A 176 -26.88 16.23 6.92
N GLY A 177 -26.94 14.93 6.68
CA GLY A 177 -27.43 14.33 5.44
C GLY A 177 -26.35 13.70 4.57
N ILE A 178 -26.62 13.58 3.26
CA ILE A 178 -25.69 12.92 2.32
C ILE A 178 -24.45 13.80 2.12
N GLN A 179 -23.29 13.27 2.54
CA GLN A 179 -21.98 13.89 2.40
C GLN A 179 -21.38 13.66 1.02
N GLY A 180 -21.53 12.45 0.47
CA GLY A 180 -20.97 12.01 -0.80
C GLY A 180 -21.39 10.59 -1.12
N GLY A 181 -20.69 9.94 -2.03
CA GLY A 181 -20.94 8.52 -2.32
C GLY A 181 -19.78 7.86 -3.05
N PHE A 182 -19.83 6.54 -3.16
CA PHE A 182 -18.80 5.81 -3.89
C PHE A 182 -19.36 4.58 -4.61
N TYR A 183 -18.73 4.31 -5.75
CA TYR A 183 -18.92 3.05 -6.46
C TYR A 183 -17.91 2.02 -5.90
N ALA A 184 -18.40 0.83 -5.60
CA ALA A 184 -17.60 -0.31 -5.17
C ALA A 184 -17.52 -1.32 -6.32
N ASP A 185 -16.39 -1.34 -7.01
CA ASP A 185 -16.05 -2.26 -8.10
C ASP A 185 -14.98 -3.24 -7.64
N LEU A 186 -15.38 -4.32 -6.96
CA LEU A 186 -14.50 -5.10 -6.11
C LEU A 186 -13.95 -6.39 -6.75
N TYR A 187 -14.54 -6.87 -7.86
CA TYR A 187 -14.16 -8.16 -8.44
C TYR A 187 -13.27 -8.03 -9.67
N ALA A 188 -12.37 -9.00 -9.81
CA ALA A 188 -11.61 -9.18 -11.04
C ALA A 188 -12.52 -9.65 -12.16
N ARG A 189 -12.28 -9.15 -13.39
CA ARG A 189 -12.94 -9.60 -14.62
C ARG A 189 -12.05 -9.33 -15.83
N GLU A 190 -12.42 -9.92 -16.95
CA GLU A 190 -11.73 -9.70 -18.22
C GLU A 190 -11.67 -8.21 -18.58
N HIS A 191 -10.52 -7.75 -19.09
CA HIS A 191 -10.23 -6.37 -19.46
C HIS A 191 -10.23 -5.34 -18.32
N LYS A 192 -10.48 -5.72 -17.06
CA LYS A 192 -10.31 -4.83 -15.93
C LYS A 192 -8.83 -4.72 -15.56
N ARG A 193 -8.35 -3.48 -15.37
CA ARG A 193 -6.99 -3.23 -14.88
C ARG A 193 -6.78 -3.93 -13.54
N GLY A 194 -5.67 -4.66 -13.39
CA GLY A 194 -5.30 -5.32 -12.14
C GLY A 194 -4.80 -4.34 -11.08
N GLY A 195 -4.73 -4.80 -9.84
CA GLY A 195 -4.39 -4.00 -8.67
C GLY A 195 -5.62 -3.49 -7.92
N ALA A 196 -5.40 -2.62 -6.93
CA ALA A 196 -6.45 -1.92 -6.23
C ALA A 196 -6.13 -0.42 -6.26
N TRP A 197 -7.15 0.42 -6.26
CA TRP A 197 -7.00 1.87 -6.22
C TRP A 197 -8.33 2.56 -5.90
N MET A 198 -8.25 3.74 -5.31
CA MET A 198 -9.35 4.68 -5.30
C MET A 198 -9.20 5.65 -6.48
N GLY A 199 -10.28 5.91 -7.21
CA GLY A 199 -10.37 6.94 -8.24
C GLY A 199 -11.37 8.03 -7.87
N GLU A 200 -11.02 9.27 -8.15
CA GLU A 200 -11.97 10.37 -8.07
C GLU A 200 -12.89 10.36 -9.30
N LEU A 201 -14.19 10.49 -9.07
CA LEU A 201 -15.19 10.71 -10.12
C LEU A 201 -15.79 12.10 -10.08
N ALA A 202 -15.94 12.67 -8.90
CA ALA A 202 -16.35 14.05 -8.70
C ALA A 202 -15.75 14.63 -7.42
N SER A 203 -15.20 15.81 -7.51
CA SER A 203 -14.73 16.58 -6.35
C SER A 203 -15.84 17.38 -5.70
N ARG A 204 -15.64 17.67 -4.42
CA ARG A 204 -16.39 18.74 -3.76
C ARG A 204 -15.98 20.09 -4.34
N MET A 205 -16.95 20.87 -4.74
CA MET A 205 -16.77 22.26 -5.18
C MET A 205 -17.97 23.11 -4.80
N ARG A 206 -17.77 24.41 -4.65
CA ARG A 206 -18.85 25.36 -4.39
C ARG A 206 -19.03 26.30 -5.56
N VAL A 207 -20.21 26.28 -6.16
CA VAL A 207 -20.59 27.15 -7.28
C VAL A 207 -21.93 27.80 -6.96
N ALA A 208 -22.01 29.11 -7.09
CA ALA A 208 -23.23 29.90 -6.84
C ALA A 208 -23.90 29.60 -5.47
N GLY A 209 -23.06 29.37 -4.44
CA GLY A 209 -23.56 29.09 -3.07
C GLY A 209 -23.96 27.65 -2.82
N GLN A 210 -23.94 26.78 -3.83
CA GLN A 210 -24.25 25.36 -3.69
C GLN A 210 -22.96 24.51 -3.76
N SER A 211 -22.84 23.55 -2.84
CA SER A 211 -21.70 22.62 -2.84
C SER A 211 -22.09 21.30 -3.53
N SER A 212 -21.28 20.86 -4.49
CA SER A 212 -21.37 19.50 -5.06
C SER A 212 -20.92 18.48 -4.03
N ARG A 213 -21.37 17.24 -4.20
CA ARG A 213 -20.96 16.11 -3.36
C ARG A 213 -19.81 15.36 -4.02
N PRO A 214 -18.76 15.02 -3.26
CA PRO A 214 -17.67 14.19 -3.81
C PRO A 214 -18.15 12.77 -4.09
N VAL A 215 -17.62 12.18 -5.16
CA VAL A 215 -17.90 10.79 -5.56
C VAL A 215 -16.58 10.08 -5.83
N ALA A 216 -16.39 8.93 -5.21
CA ALA A 216 -15.24 8.08 -5.37
C ALA A 216 -15.57 6.79 -6.14
N HIS A 217 -14.53 6.17 -6.68
CA HIS A 217 -14.53 4.84 -7.28
C HIS A 217 -13.54 3.97 -6.52
N LEU A 218 -14.05 3.08 -5.68
CA LEU A 218 -13.26 2.11 -4.92
C LEU A 218 -13.14 0.83 -5.74
N VAL A 219 -11.92 0.52 -6.18
CA VAL A 219 -11.64 -0.59 -7.08
C VAL A 219 -10.72 -1.61 -6.42
N CYS A 220 -11.12 -2.88 -6.47
CA CYS A 220 -10.28 -4.02 -6.12
C CYS A 220 -10.35 -5.08 -7.23
N ASN A 221 -9.59 -6.15 -7.10
CA ASN A 221 -9.59 -7.27 -8.01
C ASN A 221 -9.66 -8.61 -7.24
N PHE A 222 -10.63 -8.72 -6.33
CA PHE A 222 -10.87 -9.93 -5.58
C PHE A 222 -11.44 -11.04 -6.49
N ALA A 223 -11.23 -12.28 -6.10
CA ALA A 223 -11.87 -13.41 -6.79
C ALA A 223 -13.41 -13.25 -6.73
N PRO A 224 -14.11 -13.38 -7.85
CA PRO A 224 -15.57 -13.24 -7.88
C PRO A 224 -16.28 -14.35 -7.12
N PRO A 225 -17.57 -14.17 -6.79
CA PRO A 225 -18.41 -15.24 -6.23
C PRO A 225 -18.38 -16.49 -7.10
N ALA A 226 -18.38 -17.65 -6.48
CA ALA A 226 -18.33 -18.91 -7.21
C ALA A 226 -19.29 -19.96 -6.60
N ARG A 227 -19.94 -20.75 -7.46
CA ARG A 227 -20.79 -21.89 -7.05
C ARG A 227 -21.89 -21.52 -6.07
N GLY A 228 -22.51 -20.33 -6.23
CA GLY A 228 -23.60 -19.86 -5.35
C GLY A 228 -23.14 -19.37 -3.96
N ARG A 229 -21.83 -19.28 -3.72
CA ARG A 229 -21.26 -18.73 -2.48
C ARG A 229 -20.73 -17.32 -2.73
N PRO A 230 -20.78 -16.43 -1.73
CA PRO A 230 -20.17 -15.11 -1.84
C PRO A 230 -18.65 -15.22 -2.04
N ALA A 231 -18.03 -14.16 -2.54
CA ALA A 231 -16.57 -14.06 -2.60
C ALA A 231 -15.99 -14.20 -1.20
N LEU A 232 -14.99 -15.05 -1.05
CA LEU A 232 -14.25 -15.29 0.18
C LEU A 232 -12.88 -14.65 0.06
N LEU A 233 -12.59 -13.72 0.96
CA LEU A 233 -11.36 -12.94 0.96
C LEU A 233 -10.26 -13.63 1.77
N THR A 234 -9.01 -13.41 1.38
CA THR A 234 -7.88 -13.59 2.31
C THR A 234 -7.86 -12.43 3.32
N HIS A 235 -7.14 -12.57 4.41
CA HIS A 235 -6.92 -11.44 5.31
C HIS A 235 -6.14 -10.30 4.61
N GLY A 236 -5.22 -10.63 3.70
CA GLY A 236 -4.54 -9.65 2.85
C GLY A 236 -5.52 -8.85 1.96
N ASP A 237 -6.56 -9.50 1.42
CA ASP A 237 -7.62 -8.80 0.68
C ASP A 237 -8.43 -7.87 1.59
N VAL A 238 -8.67 -8.28 2.85
CA VAL A 238 -9.33 -7.41 3.86
C VAL A 238 -8.50 -6.16 4.12
N VAL A 239 -7.20 -6.31 4.34
CA VAL A 239 -6.26 -5.18 4.52
C VAL A 239 -6.29 -4.25 3.30
N THR A 240 -6.24 -4.81 2.08
CA THR A 240 -6.34 -4.03 0.83
C THR A 240 -7.65 -3.24 0.75
N LEU A 241 -8.78 -3.86 1.12
CA LEU A 241 -10.08 -3.17 1.12
C LEU A 241 -10.10 -2.00 2.13
N PHE A 242 -9.52 -2.18 3.31
CA PHE A 242 -9.39 -1.12 4.31
C PHE A 242 -8.51 0.02 3.79
N HIS A 243 -7.41 -0.31 3.12
CA HIS A 243 -6.50 0.65 2.49
C HIS A 243 -7.25 1.53 1.48
N GLU A 244 -7.88 0.95 0.48
CA GLU A 244 -8.60 1.69 -0.56
C GLU A 244 -9.78 2.48 0.01
N PHE A 245 -10.39 1.95 1.06
CA PHE A 245 -11.44 2.67 1.76
C PHE A 245 -10.91 3.86 2.56
N GLY A 246 -9.67 3.82 3.05
CA GLY A 246 -8.99 4.97 3.66
C GLY A 246 -8.85 6.15 2.69
N HIS A 247 -8.43 5.89 1.45
CA HIS A 247 -8.45 6.89 0.38
C HIS A 247 -9.87 7.38 0.06
N THR A 248 -10.84 6.46 0.02
CA THR A 248 -12.24 6.79 -0.21
C THR A 248 -12.76 7.75 0.87
N LEU A 249 -12.50 7.47 2.15
CA LEU A 249 -12.87 8.36 3.24
C LEU A 249 -12.18 9.73 3.13
N HIS A 250 -10.89 9.76 2.79
CA HIS A 250 -10.14 11.01 2.59
C HIS A 250 -10.79 11.87 1.50
N HIS A 251 -11.20 11.26 0.39
CA HIS A 251 -11.88 11.98 -0.68
C HIS A 251 -13.28 12.47 -0.26
N LEU A 252 -14.07 11.61 0.37
CA LEU A 252 -15.48 11.90 0.66
C LEU A 252 -15.71 12.84 1.86
N LEU A 253 -14.80 12.83 2.86
CA LEU A 253 -14.98 13.61 4.09
C LEU A 253 -14.38 15.01 4.02
N THR A 254 -13.90 15.42 2.85
CA THR A 254 -13.38 16.78 2.63
C THR A 254 -14.42 17.86 2.93
N ARG A 255 -13.96 18.97 3.50
CA ARG A 255 -14.75 20.21 3.68
C ARG A 255 -14.24 21.34 2.80
N VAL A 256 -13.24 21.06 1.96
CA VAL A 256 -12.66 22.04 1.03
C VAL A 256 -13.55 22.18 -0.18
N ASP A 257 -13.95 23.41 -0.50
CA ASP A 257 -14.86 23.74 -1.61
C ASP A 257 -14.13 24.06 -2.94
N TYR A 258 -12.81 23.89 -2.98
CA TYR A 258 -11.96 24.11 -4.15
C TYR A 258 -11.50 22.74 -4.72
N PRO A 259 -11.94 22.35 -5.91
CA PRO A 259 -11.68 21.01 -6.47
C PRO A 259 -10.22 20.60 -6.49
N SER A 260 -9.33 21.53 -6.82
CA SER A 260 -7.88 21.26 -6.87
C SER A 260 -7.21 20.98 -5.52
N LEU A 261 -7.94 21.22 -4.41
CA LEU A 261 -7.46 21.02 -3.05
C LEU A 261 -8.40 20.11 -2.23
N ALA A 262 -9.55 19.71 -2.81
CA ALA A 262 -10.57 18.95 -2.12
C ALA A 262 -10.24 17.43 -2.12
N GLY A 263 -10.50 16.77 -1.00
CA GLY A 263 -10.27 15.34 -0.86
C GLY A 263 -8.80 14.98 -1.02
N VAL A 264 -8.50 14.15 -1.99
CA VAL A 264 -7.12 13.70 -2.28
C VAL A 264 -6.34 14.69 -3.15
N ASN A 265 -7.03 15.70 -3.74
CA ASN A 265 -6.40 16.65 -4.65
C ASN A 265 -5.50 17.64 -3.90
N GLY A 266 -4.34 17.94 -4.49
CA GLY A 266 -3.36 18.84 -3.91
C GLY A 266 -2.63 18.30 -2.67
N VAL A 267 -2.97 17.08 -2.22
CA VAL A 267 -2.24 16.41 -1.15
C VAL A 267 -0.90 15.91 -1.69
N PRO A 268 0.24 16.22 -1.04
CA PRO A 268 1.53 15.68 -1.41
C PRO A 268 1.54 14.14 -1.50
N TRP A 269 2.20 13.60 -2.53
CA TRP A 269 2.26 12.16 -2.76
C TRP A 269 2.87 11.37 -1.59
N ASP A 270 3.75 11.96 -0.81
CA ASP A 270 4.33 11.34 0.39
C ASP A 270 3.46 11.47 1.64
N ALA A 271 2.32 12.16 1.53
CA ALA A 271 1.27 12.19 2.55
C ALA A 271 0.00 11.40 2.16
N ILE A 272 -0.20 11.16 0.85
CA ILE A 272 -1.47 10.63 0.32
C ILE A 272 -1.83 9.27 0.89
N GLU A 273 -0.83 8.46 1.24
CA GLU A 273 -1.02 7.13 1.81
C GLU A 273 -1.27 7.14 3.34
N LEU A 274 -1.21 8.29 4.02
CA LEU A 274 -1.45 8.35 5.46
C LEU A 274 -2.85 7.84 5.85
N PRO A 275 -3.95 8.30 5.23
CA PRO A 275 -5.29 7.81 5.58
C PRO A 275 -5.53 6.34 5.23
N SER A 276 -4.98 5.88 4.10
CA SER A 276 -5.12 4.49 3.64
C SER A 276 -4.36 3.52 4.54
N GLN A 277 -3.08 3.77 4.79
CA GLN A 277 -2.25 2.94 5.66
C GLN A 277 -2.67 3.02 7.14
N LEU A 278 -3.27 4.13 7.55
CA LEU A 278 -3.88 4.22 8.88
C LEU A 278 -5.08 3.27 8.98
N MET A 279 -5.97 3.24 7.99
CA MET A 279 -7.14 2.34 8.01
C MET A 279 -6.77 0.87 8.03
N GLU A 280 -5.65 0.45 7.43
CA GLU A 280 -5.13 -0.92 7.51
C GLU A 280 -4.93 -1.39 8.96
N GLN A 281 -4.60 -0.48 9.89
CA GLN A 281 -4.32 -0.83 11.28
C GLN A 281 -5.52 -1.45 11.97
N TRP A 282 -6.74 -1.00 11.63
CA TRP A 282 -7.99 -1.57 12.15
C TRP A 282 -8.23 -2.99 11.65
N ALA A 283 -7.81 -3.34 10.44
CA ALA A 283 -7.95 -4.69 9.91
C ALA A 283 -7.14 -5.76 10.71
N TRP A 284 -6.17 -5.31 11.50
CA TRP A 284 -5.36 -6.15 12.38
C TRP A 284 -5.79 -6.08 13.86
N HIS A 285 -6.76 -5.24 14.21
CA HIS A 285 -7.09 -5.00 15.61
C HIS A 285 -8.07 -6.05 16.17
N ALA A 286 -7.81 -6.52 17.40
CA ALA A 286 -8.62 -7.55 18.04
C ALA A 286 -10.11 -7.19 18.18
N ASP A 287 -10.43 -5.91 18.39
CA ASP A 287 -11.82 -5.43 18.50
C ASP A 287 -12.52 -5.27 17.15
N VAL A 288 -11.77 -5.28 16.06
CA VAL A 288 -12.29 -5.09 14.70
C VAL A 288 -12.46 -6.41 13.97
N LEU A 289 -11.53 -7.34 14.13
CA LEU A 289 -11.58 -8.64 13.46
C LEU A 289 -12.94 -9.35 13.64
N PRO A 290 -13.59 -9.33 14.82
CA PRO A 290 -14.94 -9.90 14.98
C PRO A 290 -16.03 -9.16 14.20
N LEU A 291 -15.84 -7.87 13.89
CA LEU A 291 -16.81 -7.10 13.09
C LEU A 291 -16.75 -7.50 11.60
N VAL A 292 -15.56 -7.78 11.09
CA VAL A 292 -15.29 -8.09 9.67
C VAL A 292 -15.27 -9.59 9.37
N SER A 293 -15.31 -10.46 10.38
CA SER A 293 -15.26 -11.91 10.21
C SER A 293 -16.57 -12.59 10.64
N GLY A 294 -16.79 -13.77 10.08
CA GLY A 294 -17.91 -14.67 10.39
C GLY A 294 -17.97 -15.79 9.37
N HIS A 295 -18.00 -17.03 9.83
CA HIS A 295 -17.98 -18.19 8.93
C HIS A 295 -19.13 -18.15 7.92
N VAL A 296 -18.84 -18.34 6.66
CA VAL A 296 -19.77 -18.15 5.53
C VAL A 296 -21.04 -19.00 5.63
N GLU A 297 -20.97 -20.19 6.22
CA GLU A 297 -22.12 -21.12 6.33
C GLU A 297 -22.83 -21.00 7.68
N THR A 298 -22.09 -20.80 8.77
CA THR A 298 -22.65 -20.85 10.13
C THR A 298 -22.81 -19.49 10.78
N GLY A 299 -22.15 -18.44 10.23
CA GLY A 299 -22.05 -17.12 10.87
C GLY A 299 -21.18 -17.09 12.12
N ALA A 300 -20.57 -18.22 12.50
CA ALA A 300 -19.76 -18.32 13.71
C ALA A 300 -18.56 -17.34 13.63
N PRO A 301 -18.20 -16.66 14.74
CA PRO A 301 -17.06 -15.77 14.76
C PRO A 301 -15.75 -16.53 14.52
N LEU A 302 -14.71 -15.81 14.08
CA LEU A 302 -13.36 -16.36 14.01
C LEU A 302 -12.95 -16.86 15.42
N PRO A 303 -12.50 -18.13 15.57
CA PRO A 303 -12.08 -18.66 16.85
C PRO A 303 -11.00 -17.80 17.51
N GLN A 304 -11.07 -17.60 18.82
CA GLN A 304 -10.15 -16.73 19.57
C GLN A 304 -8.68 -17.11 19.37
N GLU A 305 -8.37 -18.41 19.28
CA GLU A 305 -7.00 -18.87 19.04
C GLU A 305 -6.53 -18.53 17.63
N GLU A 306 -7.38 -18.65 16.60
CA GLU A 306 -7.05 -18.24 15.24
C GLU A 306 -6.85 -16.71 15.12
N LEU A 307 -7.67 -15.94 15.84
CA LEU A 307 -7.54 -14.48 15.94
C LEU A 307 -6.20 -14.09 16.55
N LYS A 308 -5.81 -14.69 17.67
CA LYS A 308 -4.51 -14.43 18.33
C LYS A 308 -3.34 -14.80 17.40
N ARG A 309 -3.41 -15.96 16.74
CA ARG A 309 -2.39 -16.41 15.76
C ARG A 309 -2.27 -15.48 14.59
N LEU A 310 -3.40 -15.03 14.04
CA LEU A 310 -3.42 -14.07 12.94
C LEU A 310 -2.73 -12.77 13.33
N ILE A 311 -3.09 -12.20 14.49
CA ILE A 311 -2.46 -10.97 15.00
C ILE A 311 -0.96 -11.18 15.24
N ALA A 312 -0.56 -12.30 15.85
CA ALA A 312 0.84 -12.62 16.10
C ALA A 312 1.67 -12.77 14.82
N SER A 313 1.04 -13.19 13.71
CA SER A 313 1.71 -13.32 12.41
C SER A 313 2.00 -11.99 11.70
N ARG A 314 1.48 -10.87 12.21
CA ARG A 314 1.58 -9.55 11.57
C ARG A 314 3.02 -9.08 11.33
N SER A 315 3.89 -9.26 12.32
CA SER A 315 5.30 -8.87 12.24
C SER A 315 6.22 -9.95 11.62
N PHE A 316 5.63 -11.06 11.16
CA PHE A 316 6.41 -12.15 10.58
C PHE A 316 7.12 -11.72 9.31
N HIS A 317 8.43 -11.81 9.29
CA HIS A 317 9.31 -11.38 8.21
C HIS A 317 9.18 -9.88 7.85
N ALA A 318 8.86 -9.03 8.84
CA ALA A 318 8.78 -7.59 8.65
C ALA A 318 10.13 -7.00 8.20
N GLY A 319 11.24 -7.54 8.68
CA GLY A 319 12.59 -7.17 8.25
C GLY A 319 12.82 -7.45 6.76
N LEU A 320 12.57 -8.67 6.29
CA LEU A 320 12.71 -9.05 4.87
C LEU A 320 11.78 -8.23 3.96
N ALA A 321 10.54 -8.01 4.40
CA ALA A 321 9.60 -7.19 3.65
C ALA A 321 10.05 -5.72 3.56
N ALA A 322 10.50 -5.14 4.68
CA ALA A 322 10.95 -3.75 4.72
C ALA A 322 12.20 -3.51 3.87
N VAL A 323 13.25 -4.35 3.97
CA VAL A 323 14.47 -4.17 3.15
C VAL A 323 14.17 -4.30 1.65
N ARG A 324 13.18 -5.09 1.27
CA ARG A 324 12.74 -5.17 -0.13
C ARG A 324 12.07 -3.88 -0.60
N GLN A 325 11.24 -3.25 0.22
CA GLN A 325 10.64 -1.96 -0.09
C GLN A 325 11.68 -0.83 -0.11
N LEU A 326 12.68 -0.89 0.77
CA LEU A 326 13.80 0.06 0.77
C LEU A 326 14.68 -0.08 -0.47
N GLU A 327 14.90 -1.31 -0.99
CA GLU A 327 15.56 -1.52 -2.28
C GLU A 327 14.82 -0.78 -3.40
N PHE A 328 13.49 -0.88 -3.45
CA PHE A 328 12.68 -0.20 -4.45
C PHE A 328 12.74 1.32 -4.33
N ALA A 329 12.61 1.84 -3.11
CA ALA A 329 12.62 3.27 -2.85
C ALA A 329 13.98 3.91 -3.12
N LEU A 330 15.08 3.29 -2.68
CA LEU A 330 16.44 3.75 -2.94
C LEU A 330 16.77 3.70 -4.43
N PHE A 331 16.40 2.61 -5.11
CA PHE A 331 16.61 2.49 -6.55
C PHE A 331 15.89 3.60 -7.30
N ASP A 332 14.58 3.74 -7.09
CA ASP A 332 13.78 4.81 -7.73
C ASP A 332 14.41 6.18 -7.51
N PHE A 333 14.69 6.49 -6.25
CA PHE A 333 15.13 7.83 -5.88
C PHE A 333 16.51 8.15 -6.44
N ARG A 334 17.45 7.19 -6.36
CA ARG A 334 18.82 7.37 -6.86
C ARG A 334 18.90 7.45 -8.38
N VAL A 335 18.11 6.66 -9.14
CA VAL A 335 18.13 6.76 -10.61
C VAL A 335 17.66 8.12 -11.12
N HIS A 336 16.81 8.82 -10.35
CA HIS A 336 16.34 10.16 -10.69
C HIS A 336 17.22 11.28 -10.15
N ALA A 337 17.88 11.07 -9.00
CA ALA A 337 18.78 12.03 -8.40
C ALA A 337 20.18 12.04 -9.05
N GLU A 338 20.67 10.86 -9.46
CA GLU A 338 22.04 10.66 -9.96
C GLU A 338 22.13 10.58 -11.49
N TYR A 339 21.02 10.74 -12.21
CA TYR A 339 21.02 10.67 -13.67
C TYR A 339 21.96 11.70 -14.29
N GLN A 340 22.86 11.24 -15.16
CA GLN A 340 23.78 12.08 -15.92
C GLN A 340 23.66 11.78 -17.42
N PRO A 341 23.34 12.75 -18.29
CA PRO A 341 23.17 12.52 -19.73
C PRO A 341 24.38 11.82 -20.40
N ALA A 342 25.59 12.13 -19.95
CA ALA A 342 26.81 11.55 -20.51
C ALA A 342 27.01 10.04 -20.18
N ARG A 343 26.38 9.56 -19.08
CA ARG A 343 26.46 8.15 -18.65
C ARG A 343 25.26 7.32 -19.08
N GLY A 344 24.16 8.00 -19.44
CA GLY A 344 22.89 7.34 -19.71
C GLY A 344 22.19 6.86 -18.43
N PRO A 345 21.28 5.86 -18.53
CA PRO A 345 20.36 5.47 -17.43
C PRO A 345 21.03 4.78 -16.24
N ASP A 346 22.21 4.17 -16.40
CA ASP A 346 23.03 3.55 -15.36
C ASP A 346 22.26 2.62 -14.36
N LEU A 347 21.14 2.03 -14.83
CA LEU A 347 20.17 1.30 -14.00
C LEU A 347 20.80 0.13 -13.24
N GLU A 348 21.60 -0.67 -13.95
CA GLU A 348 22.20 -1.88 -13.39
C GLU A 348 23.25 -1.56 -12.32
N ARG A 349 24.06 -0.52 -12.53
CA ARG A 349 25.03 -0.06 -11.54
C ARG A 349 24.34 0.43 -10.26
N ILE A 350 23.38 1.32 -10.41
CA ILE A 350 22.65 1.87 -9.25
C ILE A 350 21.92 0.76 -8.49
N LEU A 351 21.29 -0.17 -9.21
CA LEU A 351 20.59 -1.30 -8.59
C LEU A 351 21.56 -2.23 -7.84
N ALA A 352 22.77 -2.48 -8.41
CA ALA A 352 23.78 -3.28 -7.74
C ALA A 352 24.26 -2.62 -6.43
N GLU A 353 24.55 -1.31 -6.46
CA GLU A 353 24.97 -0.55 -5.28
C GLU A 353 23.86 -0.51 -4.19
N VAL A 354 22.60 -0.30 -4.59
CA VAL A 354 21.46 -0.33 -3.67
C VAL A 354 21.34 -1.71 -3.03
N ARG A 355 21.48 -2.79 -3.82
CA ARG A 355 21.42 -4.16 -3.30
C ARG A 355 22.58 -4.48 -2.35
N GLU A 356 23.77 -3.93 -2.58
CA GLU A 356 24.87 -4.05 -1.61
C GLU A 356 24.55 -3.39 -0.27
N GLN A 357 23.82 -2.28 -0.32
CA GLN A 357 23.44 -1.52 0.86
C GLN A 357 22.30 -2.19 1.66
N VAL A 358 21.26 -2.70 1.00
CA VAL A 358 20.02 -3.09 1.69
C VAL A 358 19.54 -4.52 1.42
N ALA A 359 20.03 -5.23 0.42
CA ALA A 359 19.55 -6.57 0.11
C ALA A 359 20.26 -7.64 0.95
N VAL A 360 19.49 -8.49 1.61
CA VAL A 360 20.01 -9.68 2.32
C VAL A 360 20.06 -10.92 1.41
N ILE A 361 19.29 -10.91 0.31
CA ILE A 361 19.28 -11.94 -0.72
C ILE A 361 19.62 -11.26 -2.04
N ARG A 362 20.66 -11.72 -2.70
CA ARG A 362 21.09 -11.18 -4.01
C ARG A 362 20.36 -11.90 -5.14
N PRO A 363 19.53 -11.19 -5.93
CA PRO A 363 18.95 -11.75 -7.14
C PRO A 363 20.03 -12.15 -8.15
N PRO A 364 19.76 -13.15 -9.01
CA PRO A 364 20.66 -13.51 -10.11
C PRO A 364 20.93 -12.35 -11.07
N ALA A 365 22.06 -12.41 -11.78
CA ALA A 365 22.51 -11.37 -12.71
C ALA A 365 21.52 -11.13 -13.88
N TYR A 366 20.70 -12.11 -14.22
CA TYR A 366 19.64 -11.97 -15.25
C TYR A 366 18.42 -11.18 -14.78
N ASN A 367 18.29 -10.88 -13.48
CA ASN A 367 17.13 -10.14 -12.96
C ASN A 367 17.07 -8.73 -13.54
N ARG A 368 15.95 -8.41 -14.16
CA ARG A 368 15.66 -7.12 -14.81
C ARG A 368 14.45 -6.45 -14.17
N PHE A 369 14.41 -6.40 -12.85
CA PHE A 369 13.32 -5.83 -12.08
C PHE A 369 12.85 -4.46 -12.58
N ALA A 370 13.79 -3.56 -12.93
CA ALA A 370 13.51 -2.20 -13.38
C ALA A 370 12.57 -2.15 -14.61
N HIS A 371 12.72 -3.12 -15.52
CA HIS A 371 11.98 -3.16 -16.80
C HIS A 371 10.47 -3.39 -16.64
N SER A 372 10.04 -3.88 -15.49
CA SER A 372 8.62 -4.09 -15.15
C SER A 372 8.15 -3.27 -13.93
N PHE A 373 8.93 -2.27 -13.51
CA PHE A 373 8.61 -1.44 -12.34
C PHE A 373 7.62 -0.32 -12.70
N GLN A 374 6.36 -0.71 -12.87
CA GLN A 374 5.30 0.18 -13.36
C GLN A 374 5.07 1.41 -12.46
N HIS A 375 5.14 1.28 -11.13
CA HIS A 375 4.96 2.39 -10.19
C HIS A 375 5.82 3.60 -10.57
N VAL A 376 7.06 3.35 -10.95
CA VAL A 376 8.07 4.38 -11.25
C VAL A 376 8.03 4.82 -12.70
N PHE A 377 7.94 3.87 -13.64
CA PHE A 377 8.11 4.18 -15.07
C PHE A 377 6.80 4.37 -15.85
N ALA A 378 5.65 3.93 -15.29
CA ALA A 378 4.34 4.07 -15.92
C ALA A 378 3.25 4.59 -14.95
N GLY A 379 3.59 4.77 -13.68
CA GLY A 379 2.72 5.33 -12.64
C GLY A 379 3.18 6.69 -12.15
N GLY A 380 2.56 7.21 -11.09
CA GLY A 380 2.82 8.52 -10.50
C GLY A 380 3.99 8.59 -9.51
N TYR A 381 4.73 7.47 -9.27
CA TYR A 381 5.71 7.37 -8.19
C TYR A 381 7.17 7.60 -8.62
N ALA A 382 7.42 8.28 -9.73
CA ALA A 382 8.77 8.62 -10.18
C ALA A 382 9.47 9.56 -9.19
N ALA A 383 10.65 9.19 -8.70
CA ALA A 383 11.34 9.82 -7.57
C ALA A 383 10.37 10.05 -6.38
N GLY A 384 9.50 9.07 -6.15
CA GLY A 384 8.42 9.17 -5.20
C GLY A 384 8.04 7.85 -4.53
N TYR A 385 8.68 6.72 -4.86
CA TYR A 385 8.36 5.44 -4.24
C TYR A 385 8.66 5.40 -2.73
N TYR A 386 9.57 6.24 -2.25
CA TYR A 386 9.83 6.43 -0.83
C TYR A 386 8.57 6.83 -0.04
N SER A 387 7.59 7.44 -0.70
CA SER A 387 6.34 7.92 -0.12
C SER A 387 5.59 6.84 0.65
N TYR A 388 5.65 5.58 0.21
CA TYR A 388 5.05 4.46 0.93
C TYR A 388 5.64 4.28 2.33
N LYS A 389 6.97 4.33 2.47
CA LYS A 389 7.63 4.23 3.78
C LYS A 389 7.53 5.51 4.60
N TRP A 390 7.50 6.66 3.94
CA TRP A 390 7.28 7.94 4.60
C TRP A 390 5.89 8.00 5.24
N ALA A 391 4.86 7.73 4.46
CA ALA A 391 3.48 7.71 4.95
C ALA A 391 3.23 6.58 5.96
N GLU A 392 3.95 5.46 5.87
CA GLU A 392 3.85 4.36 6.83
C GLU A 392 4.34 4.77 8.24
N VAL A 393 5.37 5.61 8.32
CA VAL A 393 5.79 6.24 9.59
C VAL A 393 4.67 7.12 10.13
N LEU A 394 4.11 8.00 9.28
CA LEU A 394 2.99 8.86 9.66
C LEU A 394 1.79 8.03 10.16
N ALA A 395 1.41 6.99 9.42
CA ALA A 395 0.26 6.15 9.73
C ALA A 395 0.45 5.36 11.04
N ALA A 396 1.64 4.81 11.27
CA ALA A 396 1.94 4.09 12.50
C ALA A 396 1.91 5.01 13.72
N ASP A 397 2.50 6.21 13.62
CA ASP A 397 2.49 7.19 14.70
C ASP A 397 1.10 7.80 14.92
N ALA A 398 0.32 8.01 13.86
CA ALA A 398 -1.08 8.42 13.97
C ALA A 398 -1.92 7.32 14.67
N PHE A 399 -1.69 6.05 14.36
CA PHE A 399 -2.40 4.95 15.03
C PHE A 399 -2.00 4.79 16.50
N ALA A 400 -0.77 5.12 16.86
CA ALA A 400 -0.35 5.13 18.27
C ALA A 400 -1.23 6.08 19.11
N ALA A 401 -1.69 7.21 18.58
CA ALA A 401 -2.65 8.07 19.27
C ALA A 401 -3.98 7.37 19.59
N PHE A 402 -4.47 6.52 18.68
CA PHE A 402 -5.67 5.70 18.91
C PHE A 402 -5.41 4.56 19.89
N GLN A 403 -4.20 3.98 19.91
CA GLN A 403 -3.84 2.96 20.89
C GLN A 403 -3.76 3.55 22.31
N GLU A 404 -3.26 4.79 22.44
CA GLU A 404 -3.16 5.53 23.70
C GLU A 404 -4.54 5.89 24.29
N SER A 405 -5.50 6.26 23.43
CA SER A 405 -6.83 6.75 23.87
C SER A 405 -7.96 5.72 23.75
N GLY A 406 -7.74 4.66 22.99
CA GLY A 406 -8.73 3.67 22.56
C GLY A 406 -9.01 3.74 21.07
N VAL A 407 -9.00 2.59 20.39
CA VAL A 407 -9.07 2.52 18.91
C VAL A 407 -10.38 3.04 18.30
N PHE A 408 -11.38 3.27 19.14
CA PHE A 408 -12.65 3.93 18.77
C PHE A 408 -12.91 5.21 19.58
N ASP A 409 -11.86 5.82 20.15
CA ASP A 409 -12.02 7.09 20.87
C ASP A 409 -12.53 8.19 19.92
N ALA A 410 -13.69 8.73 20.24
CA ALA A 410 -14.40 9.71 19.39
C ALA A 410 -13.63 11.04 19.29
N ALA A 411 -12.91 11.44 20.33
CA ALA A 411 -12.17 12.71 20.33
C ALA A 411 -10.95 12.61 19.42
N THR A 412 -10.22 11.49 19.47
CA THR A 412 -9.08 11.22 18.57
C THR A 412 -9.52 11.07 17.12
N ALA A 413 -10.60 10.32 16.86
CA ALA A 413 -11.18 10.20 15.53
C ALA A 413 -11.64 11.57 14.97
N ARG A 414 -12.25 12.40 15.80
CA ARG A 414 -12.66 13.74 15.43
C ARG A 414 -11.47 14.64 15.08
N ARG A 415 -10.38 14.61 15.87
CA ARG A 415 -9.16 15.36 15.55
C ARG A 415 -8.56 14.90 14.23
N PHE A 416 -8.49 13.58 13.97
CA PHE A 416 -7.99 13.06 12.69
C PHE A 416 -8.86 13.51 11.51
N LEU A 417 -10.19 13.49 11.68
CA LEU A 417 -11.12 14.02 10.69
C LEU A 417 -10.88 15.51 10.43
N ASP A 418 -10.81 16.32 11.50
CA ASP A 418 -10.78 17.77 11.38
C ASP A 418 -9.41 18.28 10.91
N GLU A 419 -8.30 17.63 11.27
CA GLU A 419 -6.94 18.08 10.94
C GLU A 419 -6.38 17.45 9.66
N ILE A 420 -6.79 16.22 9.32
CA ILE A 420 -6.26 15.47 8.16
C ILE A 420 -7.34 15.28 7.09
N LEU A 421 -8.36 14.43 7.33
CA LEU A 421 -9.29 13.99 6.27
C LEU A 421 -10.08 15.13 5.65
N SER A 422 -10.49 16.13 6.45
CA SER A 422 -11.32 17.21 5.95
C SER A 422 -10.55 18.32 5.22
N ARG A 423 -9.22 18.34 5.32
CA ARG A 423 -8.38 19.44 4.85
C ARG A 423 -7.88 19.27 3.41
N GLY A 424 -7.75 18.05 2.92
CA GLY A 424 -7.18 17.80 1.60
C GLY A 424 -5.84 18.50 1.41
N GLY A 425 -5.62 19.12 0.26
CA GLY A 425 -4.43 19.90 -0.06
C GLY A 425 -4.44 21.37 0.44
N SER A 426 -5.45 21.76 1.26
CA SER A 426 -5.59 23.17 1.68
C SER A 426 -4.70 23.58 2.85
N ARG A 427 -3.91 22.65 3.39
CA ARG A 427 -2.98 22.87 4.50
C ARG A 427 -1.71 22.07 4.28
N ASP A 428 -0.57 22.59 4.77
CA ASP A 428 0.67 21.84 4.84
C ASP A 428 0.45 20.54 5.64
N GLN A 429 0.93 19.41 5.11
CA GLN A 429 0.61 18.10 5.68
C GLN A 429 1.43 17.82 6.95
N MET A 430 2.61 18.39 7.10
CA MET A 430 3.37 18.30 8.36
C MET A 430 2.69 19.11 9.46
N GLU A 431 2.23 20.33 9.15
CA GLU A 431 1.45 21.13 10.09
C GLU A 431 0.14 20.43 10.48
N ALA A 432 -0.55 19.79 9.52
CA ALA A 432 -1.76 19.03 9.77
C ALA A 432 -1.49 17.84 10.69
N PHE A 433 -0.39 17.10 10.46
CA PHE A 433 0.04 15.99 11.30
C PHE A 433 0.38 16.45 12.72
N VAL A 434 1.17 17.53 12.85
CA VAL A 434 1.53 18.11 14.17
C VAL A 434 0.29 18.58 14.92
N ALA A 435 -0.69 19.18 14.24
CA ALA A 435 -1.95 19.60 14.87
C ALA A 435 -2.77 18.39 15.36
N PHE A 436 -2.73 17.27 14.65
CA PHE A 436 -3.37 16.03 15.09
C PHE A 436 -2.61 15.35 16.24
N ARG A 437 -1.28 15.16 16.09
CA ARG A 437 -0.47 14.32 17.00
C ARG A 437 0.13 15.09 18.19
N GLY A 438 0.28 16.43 18.04
CA GLY A 438 0.93 17.30 19.02
C GLY A 438 2.45 17.39 18.88
N ARG A 439 3.06 16.66 17.95
CA ARG A 439 4.50 16.64 17.66
C ARG A 439 4.77 16.16 16.22
N ALA A 440 6.00 16.29 15.76
CA ALA A 440 6.46 15.70 14.51
C ALA A 440 6.40 14.16 14.56
N PRO A 441 6.29 13.49 13.40
CA PRO A 441 6.23 12.03 13.33
C PRO A 441 7.55 11.39 13.74
N GLU A 442 7.45 10.24 14.41
CA GLU A 442 8.59 9.43 14.87
C GLU A 442 8.52 8.01 14.32
N VAL A 443 9.68 7.42 14.04
CA VAL A 443 9.77 6.05 13.47
C VAL A 443 9.47 4.96 14.49
N ASP A 444 9.51 5.26 15.77
CA ASP A 444 9.44 4.30 16.87
C ASP A 444 8.12 3.51 16.86
N ALA A 445 7.01 4.17 16.54
CA ALA A 445 5.71 3.51 16.41
C ALA A 445 5.70 2.47 15.27
N LEU A 446 6.36 2.77 14.15
CA LEU A 446 6.53 1.84 13.04
C LEU A 446 7.38 0.64 13.45
N LEU A 447 8.52 0.88 14.10
CA LEU A 447 9.41 -0.18 14.57
C LEU A 447 8.73 -1.07 15.61
N ALA A 448 7.97 -0.48 16.54
CA ALA A 448 7.20 -1.22 17.53
C ALA A 448 6.13 -2.12 16.88
N ARG A 449 5.39 -1.58 15.91
CA ARG A 449 4.41 -2.34 15.13
C ARG A 449 5.03 -3.55 14.43
N ASP A 450 6.21 -3.39 13.89
CA ASP A 450 6.95 -4.42 13.15
C ASP A 450 7.77 -5.36 14.06
N GLY A 451 7.65 -5.21 15.40
CA GLY A 451 8.32 -6.05 16.37
C GLY A 451 9.83 -5.77 16.51
N LEU A 452 10.27 -4.55 16.15
CA LEU A 452 11.69 -4.13 16.14
C LEU A 452 12.01 -3.05 17.18
N ALA A 453 11.07 -2.70 18.05
CA ALA A 453 11.36 -1.79 19.17
C ALA A 453 12.37 -2.45 20.10
N ALA A 454 13.36 -1.67 20.55
CA ALA A 454 14.41 -2.10 21.47
C ALA A 454 13.86 -2.40 22.88
#